data_a0eee2ac174eaa84a1065179d6dcaf13
#
_entry.id   a0eee2ac174eaa84a1065179d6dcaf13
#
_cell.length_a   1.000
_cell.length_b   1.000
_cell.length_c   1.000
_cell.angle_alpha   90.00
_cell.angle_beta   90.00
_cell.angle_gamma   90.00
#
_symmetry.space_group_name_H-M   'P 1'
#
loop_
_entity.id
_entity.type
_entity.pdbx_description
1 polymer ?
#
loop_
_entity_poly.entity_id
_entity_poly.type
_entity_poly.pdbx_seq_one_letter_code
_entity_poly.pdbx_strand_id
1 'polypeptide(L)'
;AVVMMKDLMGGGEFDFGATSSRMKHGGGVTTPVYIAATGPRVMKVTGEVADGAVLMTGIHPNQVAEAREIIADGARSAGRNPDDIETIFTCTTIIRDDIKEAREIARPLAVQRLMEKTYVRWLKAGGMDFTEFELPRGLWDLYPDVPHAEDWEKAKELCAFLPDDALAQLCDSMGLIGSPEYCAERIKKAEAAGMEHLYLMTDQTYEFATGELAAFRDKIFPALGRSKQPA
;
A
#
# COMPACT_ATOMS: atom_id res chain seq x y z
N ALA A 1 23.07 2.02 -1.13
CA ALA A 1 22.74 0.58 -1.13
C ALA A 1 22.20 0.14 -2.49
N VAL A 2 21.09 0.71 -3.04
CA VAL A 2 20.45 0.23 -4.29
C VAL A 2 21.40 0.23 -5.49
N VAL A 3 22.09 1.34 -5.74
CA VAL A 3 23.07 1.45 -6.83
C VAL A 3 24.14 0.35 -6.71
N MET A 4 24.69 0.19 -5.52
CA MET A 4 25.66 -0.88 -5.23
C MET A 4 25.08 -2.28 -5.49
N MET A 5 23.85 -2.54 -5.03
CA MET A 5 23.20 -3.85 -5.26
C MET A 5 23.02 -4.12 -6.76
N LYS A 6 22.56 -3.12 -7.52
CA LYS A 6 22.37 -3.25 -8.99
C LYS A 6 23.69 -3.49 -9.69
N ASP A 7 24.76 -2.78 -9.31
CA ASP A 7 26.10 -2.97 -9.88
C ASP A 7 26.64 -4.36 -9.59
N LEU A 8 26.60 -4.82 -8.34
CA LEU A 8 27.04 -6.17 -7.95
C LEU A 8 26.24 -7.28 -8.66
N MET A 9 24.91 -7.14 -8.75
CA MET A 9 24.06 -8.11 -9.49
C MET A 9 24.38 -8.12 -11.00
N GLY A 10 24.74 -6.96 -11.56
CA GLY A 10 25.19 -6.82 -12.94
C GLY A 10 26.58 -7.42 -13.22
N GLY A 11 27.28 -7.90 -12.19
CA GLY A 11 28.63 -8.46 -12.29
C GLY A 11 29.75 -7.45 -12.11
N GLY A 12 29.40 -6.22 -11.67
CA GLY A 12 30.37 -5.20 -11.30
C GLY A 12 31.12 -5.52 -10.02
N GLU A 13 32.14 -4.73 -9.73
CA GLU A 13 32.93 -4.78 -8.52
C GLU A 13 32.68 -3.50 -7.72
N PHE A 14 32.36 -3.63 -6.43
CA PHE A 14 32.12 -2.49 -5.56
C PHE A 14 33.23 -2.36 -4.51
N ASP A 15 33.81 -1.15 -4.44
CA ASP A 15 34.86 -0.81 -3.47
C ASP A 15 34.23 -0.35 -2.15
N PHE A 16 34.53 -1.07 -1.06
CA PHE A 16 34.13 -0.73 0.30
C PHE A 16 35.21 0.05 1.06
N GLY A 17 36.24 0.54 0.37
CA GLY A 17 37.33 1.33 0.91
C GLY A 17 38.49 0.45 1.40
N ALA A 18 38.29 -0.48 2.33
CA ALA A 18 39.33 -1.41 2.80
C ALA A 18 39.43 -2.68 1.94
N THR A 19 38.42 -2.98 1.17
CA THR A 19 38.33 -4.16 0.30
C THR A 19 37.31 -3.93 -0.79
N SER A 20 37.55 -4.55 -1.94
CA SER A 20 36.52 -4.62 -3.01
C SER A 20 35.82 -5.98 -2.99
N SER A 21 34.61 -6.03 -3.50
CA SER A 21 33.79 -7.23 -3.53
C SER A 21 33.00 -7.33 -4.84
N ARG A 22 32.83 -8.55 -5.32
CA ARG A 22 31.96 -8.87 -6.45
C ARG A 22 31.11 -10.10 -6.16
N MET A 23 29.95 -10.21 -6.77
CA MET A 23 29.16 -11.42 -6.68
C MET A 23 29.76 -12.52 -7.56
N LYS A 24 30.09 -13.68 -6.98
CA LYS A 24 30.71 -14.80 -7.69
C LYS A 24 29.88 -15.32 -8.87
N HIS A 25 28.56 -15.21 -8.75
CA HIS A 25 27.59 -15.60 -9.78
C HIS A 25 26.79 -14.41 -10.32
N GLY A 26 27.31 -13.19 -10.12
CA GLY A 26 26.75 -11.98 -10.73
C GLY A 26 27.13 -11.89 -12.22
N GLY A 27 26.30 -11.20 -12.96
CA GLY A 27 26.51 -10.93 -14.38
C GLY A 27 25.53 -11.65 -15.29
N GLY A 28 25.10 -10.94 -16.33
CA GLY A 28 24.22 -11.43 -17.37
C GLY A 28 22.72 -11.31 -17.10
N VAL A 29 22.28 -11.05 -15.85
CA VAL A 29 20.87 -10.82 -15.53
C VAL A 29 20.77 -9.62 -14.60
N THR A 30 20.10 -8.58 -15.04
CA THR A 30 19.70 -7.46 -14.17
C THR A 30 18.36 -7.81 -13.49
N THR A 31 18.39 -7.94 -12.16
CA THR A 31 17.17 -8.13 -11.38
C THR A 31 16.63 -6.74 -11.00
N PRO A 32 15.34 -6.44 -11.29
CA PRO A 32 14.73 -5.19 -10.85
C PRO A 32 14.75 -5.03 -9.33
N VAL A 33 15.05 -3.84 -8.84
CA VAL A 33 15.10 -3.52 -7.41
C VAL A 33 13.97 -2.56 -7.07
N TYR A 34 13.04 -3.04 -6.24
CA TYR A 34 11.91 -2.24 -5.73
C TYR A 34 12.18 -1.79 -4.30
N ILE A 35 11.78 -0.57 -3.98
CA ILE A 35 11.88 -0.01 -2.63
C ILE A 35 10.49 0.09 -2.02
N ALA A 36 10.32 -0.48 -0.81
CA ALA A 36 9.13 -0.22 0.00
C ALA A 36 9.22 1.21 0.56
N ALA A 37 8.30 2.08 0.14
CA ALA A 37 8.34 3.49 0.44
C ALA A 37 7.01 3.99 0.99
N THR A 38 7.05 4.62 2.18
CA THR A 38 5.88 5.26 2.81
C THR A 38 6.05 6.77 2.95
N GLY A 39 7.28 7.26 3.07
CA GLY A 39 7.57 8.68 3.27
C GLY A 39 8.08 9.36 2.00
N PRO A 40 7.79 10.66 1.81
CA PRO A 40 8.16 11.41 0.59
C PRO A 40 9.65 11.37 0.25
N ARG A 41 10.52 11.40 1.28
CA ARG A 41 11.97 11.37 1.06
C ARG A 41 12.43 10.03 0.47
N VAL A 42 11.88 8.91 0.98
CA VAL A 42 12.20 7.57 0.46
C VAL A 42 11.63 7.42 -0.95
N MET A 43 10.41 7.92 -1.21
CA MET A 43 9.82 7.90 -2.55
C MET A 43 10.66 8.68 -3.56
N LYS A 44 11.16 9.86 -3.19
CA LYS A 44 12.04 10.64 -4.05
C LYS A 44 13.31 9.85 -4.39
N VAL A 45 14.00 9.29 -3.37
CA VAL A 45 15.17 8.43 -3.57
C VAL A 45 14.82 7.20 -4.43
N THR A 46 13.62 6.63 -4.27
CA THR A 46 13.16 5.52 -5.10
C THR A 46 13.15 5.91 -6.57
N GLY A 47 12.57 7.08 -6.91
CA GLY A 47 12.61 7.62 -8.25
C GLY A 47 14.03 7.83 -8.78
N GLU A 48 14.96 8.26 -7.94
CA GLU A 48 16.35 8.50 -8.31
C GLU A 48 17.10 7.22 -8.69
N VAL A 49 16.86 6.08 -8.02
CA VAL A 49 17.77 4.92 -8.11
C VAL A 49 17.12 3.56 -8.34
N ALA A 50 15.83 3.38 -8.06
CA ALA A 50 15.15 2.08 -8.10
C ALA A 50 14.45 1.83 -9.45
N ASP A 51 14.05 0.58 -9.68
CA ASP A 51 13.26 0.19 -10.84
C ASP A 51 11.76 0.26 -10.54
N GLY A 52 11.41 0.23 -9.27
CA GLY A 52 10.03 0.41 -8.85
C GLY A 52 9.89 0.72 -7.35
N ALA A 53 8.65 0.99 -6.97
CA ALA A 53 8.23 1.33 -5.61
C ALA A 53 7.07 0.46 -5.17
N VAL A 54 7.13 -0.05 -3.94
CA VAL A 54 5.96 -0.62 -3.24
C VAL A 54 5.50 0.42 -2.22
N LEU A 55 4.29 0.94 -2.40
CA LEU A 55 3.78 2.15 -1.75
C LEU A 55 2.69 1.82 -0.74
N MET A 56 2.88 2.25 0.51
CA MET A 56 1.84 2.19 1.55
C MET A 56 1.29 3.60 1.81
N THR A 57 0.59 4.16 0.83
CA THR A 57 0.06 5.53 0.85
C THR A 57 -1.44 5.60 0.87
N GLY A 58 -2.10 4.46 0.65
CA GLY A 58 -3.51 4.40 0.31
C GLY A 58 -3.77 4.45 -1.19
N ILE A 59 -5.03 4.26 -1.56
CA ILE A 59 -5.51 4.17 -2.96
C ILE A 59 -6.56 5.24 -3.30
N HIS A 60 -6.72 6.26 -2.44
CA HIS A 60 -7.55 7.41 -2.81
C HIS A 60 -6.90 8.15 -4.00
N PRO A 61 -7.66 8.62 -5.02
CA PRO A 61 -7.10 9.24 -6.23
C PRO A 61 -6.03 10.30 -5.97
N ASN A 62 -6.26 11.21 -5.01
CA ASN A 62 -5.29 12.25 -4.68
C ASN A 62 -4.01 11.69 -4.06
N GLN A 63 -4.11 10.61 -3.26
CA GLN A 63 -2.94 9.94 -2.67
C GLN A 63 -2.11 9.26 -3.75
N VAL A 64 -2.76 8.59 -4.70
CA VAL A 64 -2.13 7.96 -5.85
C VAL A 64 -1.39 9.00 -6.68
N ALA A 65 -2.05 10.09 -7.06
CA ALA A 65 -1.47 11.15 -7.87
C ALA A 65 -0.25 11.81 -7.18
N GLU A 66 -0.37 12.14 -5.88
CA GLU A 66 0.72 12.76 -5.12
C GLU A 66 1.93 11.81 -4.97
N ALA A 67 1.69 10.53 -4.67
CA ALA A 67 2.78 9.55 -4.52
C ALA A 67 3.55 9.37 -5.84
N ARG A 68 2.84 9.25 -6.96
CA ARG A 68 3.46 9.15 -8.29
C ARG A 68 4.27 10.40 -8.64
N GLU A 69 3.75 11.59 -8.34
CA GLU A 69 4.46 12.84 -8.62
C GLU A 69 5.76 12.97 -7.81
N ILE A 70 5.76 12.55 -6.53
CA ILE A 70 6.99 12.55 -5.73
C ILE A 70 8.06 11.63 -6.31
N ILE A 71 7.66 10.44 -6.79
CA ILE A 71 8.57 9.49 -7.44
C ILE A 71 9.07 10.05 -8.77
N ALA A 72 8.17 10.64 -9.56
CA ALA A 72 8.50 11.28 -10.84
C ALA A 72 9.49 12.43 -10.67
N ASP A 73 9.33 13.25 -9.62
CA ASP A 73 10.30 14.29 -9.27
C ASP A 73 11.68 13.73 -8.97
N GLY A 74 11.73 12.61 -8.21
CA GLY A 74 12.98 11.91 -7.96
C GLY A 74 13.65 11.42 -9.26
N ALA A 75 12.87 10.77 -10.13
CA ALA A 75 13.37 10.29 -11.41
C ALA A 75 13.92 11.44 -12.29
N ARG A 76 13.13 12.51 -12.45
CA ARG A 76 13.56 13.71 -13.20
C ARG A 76 14.83 14.33 -12.62
N SER A 77 14.95 14.42 -11.31
CA SER A 77 16.15 14.99 -10.66
C SER A 77 17.42 14.17 -10.90
N ALA A 78 17.28 12.89 -11.20
CA ALA A 78 18.37 11.98 -11.56
C ALA A 78 18.55 11.81 -13.08
N GLY A 79 17.81 12.58 -13.89
CA GLY A 79 17.87 12.48 -15.38
C GLY A 79 17.25 11.20 -15.93
N ARG A 80 16.34 10.55 -15.16
CA ARG A 80 15.63 9.33 -15.56
C ARG A 80 14.23 9.66 -16.07
N ASN A 81 13.70 8.80 -16.92
CA ASN A 81 12.30 8.89 -17.32
C ASN A 81 11.40 8.38 -16.18
N PRO A 82 10.42 9.18 -15.69
CA PRO A 82 9.48 8.74 -14.66
C PRO A 82 8.68 7.49 -15.04
N ASP A 83 8.38 7.29 -16.32
CA ASP A 83 7.60 6.16 -16.82
C ASP A 83 8.34 4.81 -16.72
N ASP A 84 9.67 4.85 -16.49
CA ASP A 84 10.49 3.66 -16.27
C ASP A 84 10.40 3.16 -14.81
N ILE A 85 9.70 3.88 -13.92
CA ILE A 85 9.60 3.53 -12.50
C ILE A 85 8.22 2.92 -12.23
N GLU A 86 8.19 1.61 -12.06
CA GLU A 86 6.95 0.91 -11.74
C GLU A 86 6.44 1.26 -10.33
N THR A 87 5.13 1.48 -10.18
CA THR A 87 4.52 1.79 -8.88
C THR A 87 3.46 0.75 -8.51
N ILE A 88 3.65 0.10 -7.36
CA ILE A 88 2.75 -0.91 -6.81
C ILE A 88 2.16 -0.35 -5.50
N PHE A 89 0.84 -0.19 -5.44
CA PHE A 89 0.16 0.30 -4.25
C PHE A 89 -0.29 -0.86 -3.38
N THR A 90 0.11 -0.88 -2.11
CA THR A 90 -0.44 -1.83 -1.15
C THR A 90 -1.88 -1.47 -0.82
N CYS A 91 -2.73 -2.47 -0.76
CA CYS A 91 -4.17 -2.30 -0.68
C CYS A 91 -4.76 -3.29 0.32
N THR A 92 -5.29 -2.80 1.42
CA THR A 92 -6.09 -3.62 2.33
C THR A 92 -7.34 -4.09 1.58
N THR A 93 -7.60 -5.40 1.60
CA THR A 93 -8.64 -6.01 0.78
C THR A 93 -9.54 -6.86 1.66
N ILE A 94 -10.77 -6.38 1.88
CA ILE A 94 -11.81 -7.04 2.68
C ILE A 94 -13.10 -6.95 1.89
N ILE A 95 -13.47 -8.04 1.19
CA ILE A 95 -14.62 -8.07 0.31
C ILE A 95 -15.74 -8.85 0.97
N ARG A 96 -16.85 -8.17 1.24
CA ARG A 96 -18.09 -8.74 1.79
C ARG A 96 -19.27 -8.14 1.04
N ASP A 97 -20.35 -8.89 0.88
CA ASP A 97 -21.55 -8.37 0.22
C ASP A 97 -22.17 -7.20 1.01
N ASP A 98 -22.08 -7.22 2.34
CA ASP A 98 -22.43 -6.09 3.19
C ASP A 98 -21.20 -5.21 3.46
N ILE A 99 -21.27 -3.98 2.95
CA ILE A 99 -20.20 -2.97 3.14
C ILE A 99 -19.99 -2.60 4.62
N LYS A 100 -21.03 -2.65 5.45
CA LYS A 100 -20.90 -2.37 6.88
C LYS A 100 -20.10 -3.46 7.57
N GLU A 101 -20.37 -4.72 7.25
CA GLU A 101 -19.59 -5.85 7.75
C GLU A 101 -18.12 -5.72 7.37
N ALA A 102 -17.83 -5.44 6.10
CA ALA A 102 -16.45 -5.24 5.64
C ALA A 102 -15.72 -4.13 6.41
N ARG A 103 -16.40 -3.01 6.64
CA ARG A 103 -15.84 -1.86 7.37
C ARG A 103 -15.62 -2.15 8.85
N GLU A 104 -16.54 -2.89 9.50
CA GLU A 104 -16.35 -3.30 10.88
C GLU A 104 -15.14 -4.24 11.06
N ILE A 105 -14.93 -5.17 10.14
CA ILE A 105 -13.73 -6.00 10.12
C ILE A 105 -12.48 -5.13 9.97
N ALA A 106 -12.53 -4.09 9.15
CA ALA A 106 -11.42 -3.17 8.91
C ALA A 106 -11.17 -2.18 10.05
N ARG A 107 -12.11 -1.99 10.99
CA ARG A 107 -12.06 -0.92 12.03
C ARG A 107 -10.74 -0.90 12.81
N PRO A 108 -10.21 -2.01 13.34
CA PRO A 108 -8.93 -2.00 14.05
C PRO A 108 -7.75 -1.59 13.16
N LEU A 109 -7.71 -2.05 11.91
CA LEU A 109 -6.73 -1.64 10.91
C LEU A 109 -6.82 -0.14 10.61
N ALA A 110 -8.04 0.38 10.47
CA ALA A 110 -8.30 1.80 10.21
C ALA A 110 -7.82 2.67 11.39
N VAL A 111 -8.10 2.26 12.62
CA VAL A 111 -7.61 2.95 13.83
C VAL A 111 -6.10 2.90 13.92
N GLN A 112 -5.46 1.77 13.61
CA GLN A 112 -4.00 1.67 13.54
C GLN A 112 -3.41 2.72 12.59
N ARG A 113 -4.05 2.98 11.44
CA ARG A 113 -3.59 4.01 10.49
C ARG A 113 -3.60 5.43 11.06
N LEU A 114 -4.52 5.73 11.96
CA LEU A 114 -4.55 7.02 12.67
C LEU A 114 -3.39 7.19 13.66
N MET A 115 -2.85 6.09 14.17
CA MET A 115 -1.69 6.11 15.07
C MET A 115 -0.36 6.32 14.31
N GLU A 116 -0.35 6.10 13.00
CA GLU A 116 0.85 6.17 12.14
C GLU A 116 1.01 7.57 11.54
N LYS A 117 1.91 8.39 12.08
CA LYS A 117 2.16 9.78 11.62
C LYS A 117 2.36 9.90 10.11
N THR A 118 3.04 8.92 9.50
CA THR A 118 3.27 8.92 8.05
C THR A 118 1.97 8.69 7.30
N TYR A 119 1.09 7.82 7.80
CA TYR A 119 -0.20 7.58 7.15
C TYR A 119 -1.16 8.75 7.32
N VAL A 120 -1.19 9.40 8.48
CA VAL A 120 -1.97 10.63 8.72
C VAL A 120 -1.62 11.72 7.69
N ARG A 121 -0.35 11.83 7.28
CA ARG A 121 0.04 12.70 6.17
C ARG A 121 -0.68 12.34 4.87
N TRP A 122 -0.77 11.06 4.56
CA TRP A 122 -1.44 10.60 3.34
C TRP A 122 -2.97 10.78 3.40
N LEU A 123 -3.58 10.66 4.56
CA LEU A 123 -4.99 11.01 4.75
C LEU A 123 -5.23 12.48 4.40
N LYS A 124 -4.38 13.39 4.86
CA LYS A 124 -4.46 14.83 4.51
C LYS A 124 -4.26 15.07 3.00
N ALA A 125 -3.35 14.35 2.36
CA ALA A 125 -3.19 14.39 0.90
C ALA A 125 -4.48 13.95 0.17
N GLY A 126 -5.20 12.97 0.72
CA GLY A 126 -6.51 12.54 0.25
C GLY A 126 -7.65 13.54 0.53
N GLY A 127 -7.37 14.65 1.21
CA GLY A 127 -8.39 15.63 1.61
C GLY A 127 -9.14 15.25 2.88
N MET A 128 -8.63 14.30 3.65
CA MET A 128 -9.24 13.80 4.89
C MET A 128 -8.49 14.35 6.10
N ASP A 129 -9.22 14.88 7.08
CA ASP A 129 -8.64 15.36 8.34
C ASP A 129 -9.32 14.68 9.53
N PHE A 130 -8.52 13.97 10.31
CA PHE A 130 -8.94 13.24 11.50
C PHE A 130 -8.32 13.81 12.78
N THR A 131 -7.82 15.04 12.73
CA THR A 131 -7.16 15.68 13.88
C THR A 131 -8.11 16.00 15.03
N GLU A 132 -9.41 15.97 14.80
CA GLU A 132 -10.44 16.16 15.82
C GLU A 132 -10.65 14.93 16.72
N PHE A 133 -10.21 13.74 16.27
CA PHE A 133 -10.38 12.51 17.02
C PHE A 133 -9.25 12.30 18.03
N GLU A 134 -9.61 12.26 19.29
CA GLU A 134 -8.69 11.92 20.37
C GLU A 134 -8.57 10.40 20.49
N LEU A 135 -7.35 9.90 20.25
CA LEU A 135 -7.10 8.46 20.29
C LEU A 135 -7.09 7.94 21.73
N PRO A 136 -7.88 6.91 22.07
CA PRO A 136 -7.86 6.30 23.40
C PRO A 136 -6.46 5.78 23.77
N ARG A 137 -5.96 6.17 24.97
CA ARG A 137 -4.60 5.79 25.40
C ARG A 137 -4.37 4.29 25.43
N GLY A 138 -5.38 3.50 25.76
CA GLY A 138 -5.31 2.04 25.81
C GLY A 138 -4.94 1.37 24.47
N LEU A 139 -5.01 2.07 23.34
CA LEU A 139 -4.59 1.53 22.04
C LEU A 139 -3.10 1.19 22.00
N TRP A 140 -2.25 1.94 22.71
CA TRP A 140 -0.80 1.69 22.78
C TRP A 140 -0.42 0.55 23.75
N ASP A 141 -1.37 0.08 24.55
CA ASP A 141 -1.18 -1.02 25.50
C ASP A 141 -1.56 -2.37 24.88
N LEU A 142 -2.14 -2.38 23.68
CA LEU A 142 -2.50 -3.60 22.96
C LEU A 142 -1.26 -4.30 22.40
N TYR A 143 -1.16 -5.60 22.65
CA TYR A 143 -0.04 -6.41 22.20
C TYR A 143 -0.50 -7.47 21.18
N PRO A 144 0.20 -7.67 20.06
CA PRO A 144 1.42 -6.94 19.63
C PRO A 144 1.11 -5.55 19.04
N ASP A 145 -0.08 -5.34 18.52
CA ASP A 145 -0.61 -4.09 17.99
C ASP A 145 -2.14 -4.14 17.90
N VAL A 146 -2.79 -3.07 17.43
CA VAL A 146 -4.25 -2.97 17.40
C VAL A 146 -4.92 -4.05 16.54
N PRO A 147 -4.51 -4.27 15.28
CA PRO A 147 -5.18 -5.26 14.42
C PRO A 147 -4.84 -6.72 14.74
N HIS A 148 -3.80 -6.98 15.54
CA HIS A 148 -3.38 -8.33 15.92
C HIS A 148 -3.46 -8.58 17.43
N ALA A 149 -4.23 -7.74 18.13
CA ALA A 149 -4.29 -7.79 19.59
C ALA A 149 -4.72 -9.16 20.13
N GLU A 150 -3.96 -9.69 21.10
CA GLU A 150 -4.33 -10.90 21.82
C GLU A 150 -5.68 -10.77 22.52
N ASP A 151 -5.93 -9.59 23.13
CA ASP A 151 -7.26 -9.22 23.67
C ASP A 151 -8.08 -8.51 22.59
N TRP A 152 -8.68 -9.29 21.71
CA TRP A 152 -9.45 -8.80 20.58
C TRP A 152 -10.71 -8.03 20.99
N GLU A 153 -11.39 -8.46 22.07
CA GLU A 153 -12.59 -7.77 22.56
C GLU A 153 -12.25 -6.37 23.06
N LYS A 154 -11.14 -6.24 23.79
CA LYS A 154 -10.64 -4.93 24.22
C LYS A 154 -10.22 -4.06 23.05
N ALA A 155 -9.61 -4.63 22.03
CA ALA A 155 -9.25 -3.88 20.81
C ALA A 155 -10.50 -3.31 20.11
N LYS A 156 -11.55 -4.11 19.95
CA LYS A 156 -12.83 -3.64 19.40
C LYS A 156 -13.45 -2.52 20.21
N GLU A 157 -13.49 -2.68 21.54
CA GLU A 157 -14.01 -1.65 22.45
C GLU A 157 -13.24 -0.33 22.31
N LEU A 158 -11.91 -0.39 22.32
CA LEU A 158 -11.05 0.78 22.17
C LEU A 158 -11.18 1.44 20.77
N CYS A 159 -11.52 0.69 19.74
CA CYS A 159 -11.73 1.21 18.39
C CYS A 159 -13.14 1.77 18.15
N ALA A 160 -14.08 1.56 19.06
CA ALA A 160 -15.48 1.98 18.91
C ALA A 160 -15.69 3.50 18.96
N PHE A 161 -14.68 4.28 19.38
CA PHE A 161 -14.74 5.76 19.37
C PHE A 161 -14.90 6.37 18.00
N LEU A 162 -14.47 5.64 16.95
CA LEU A 162 -14.47 6.15 15.58
C LEU A 162 -15.87 6.01 14.95
N PRO A 163 -16.52 7.14 14.55
CA PRO A 163 -17.84 7.10 13.90
C PRO A 163 -17.80 6.39 12.55
N ASP A 164 -18.95 5.88 12.10
CA ASP A 164 -19.05 5.08 10.88
C ASP A 164 -18.71 5.86 9.60
N ASP A 165 -18.98 7.16 9.55
CA ASP A 165 -18.64 8.03 8.42
C ASP A 165 -17.11 8.28 8.35
N ALA A 166 -16.46 8.47 9.49
CA ALA A 166 -15.01 8.57 9.57
C ALA A 166 -14.34 7.23 9.21
N LEU A 167 -14.88 6.12 9.72
CA LEU A 167 -14.43 4.77 9.34
C LEU A 167 -14.55 4.54 7.82
N ALA A 168 -15.66 4.97 7.22
CA ALA A 168 -15.87 4.84 5.79
C ALA A 168 -14.78 5.57 4.99
N GLN A 169 -14.44 6.81 5.37
CA GLN A 169 -13.37 7.58 4.73
C GLN A 169 -12.00 6.92 4.87
N LEU A 170 -11.68 6.38 6.06
CA LEU A 170 -10.44 5.64 6.27
C LEU A 170 -10.37 4.38 5.41
N CYS A 171 -11.45 3.60 5.36
CA CYS A 171 -11.55 2.41 4.52
C CYS A 171 -11.35 2.77 3.04
N ASP A 172 -11.93 3.88 2.59
CA ASP A 172 -11.78 4.38 1.23
C ASP A 172 -10.35 4.84 0.92
N SER A 173 -9.64 5.35 1.92
CA SER A 173 -8.22 5.67 1.77
C SER A 173 -7.37 4.41 1.65
N MET A 174 -7.53 3.46 2.55
CA MET A 174 -6.57 2.38 2.75
C MET A 174 -6.78 1.18 1.82
N GLY A 175 -7.98 1.03 1.19
CA GLY A 175 -8.14 -0.19 0.41
C GLY A 175 -9.45 -0.40 -0.33
N LEU A 176 -9.64 -1.67 -0.67
CA LEU A 176 -10.84 -2.24 -1.27
C LEU A 176 -11.64 -2.94 -0.18
N ILE A 177 -12.47 -2.16 0.52
CA ILE A 177 -13.20 -2.60 1.71
C ILE A 177 -14.69 -2.36 1.46
N GLY A 178 -15.42 -3.42 1.16
CA GLY A 178 -16.84 -3.36 0.85
C GLY A 178 -17.32 -4.41 -0.15
N SER A 179 -18.44 -4.11 -0.85
CA SER A 179 -18.97 -5.04 -1.85
C SER A 179 -18.08 -5.12 -3.10
N PRO A 180 -18.17 -6.22 -3.86
CA PRO A 180 -17.40 -6.34 -5.11
C PRO A 180 -17.64 -5.19 -6.09
N GLU A 181 -18.89 -4.72 -6.22
CA GLU A 181 -19.26 -3.61 -7.09
C GLU A 181 -18.63 -2.30 -6.62
N TYR A 182 -18.68 -2.06 -5.31
CA TYR A 182 -18.04 -0.90 -4.68
C TYR A 182 -16.52 -0.93 -4.90
N CYS A 183 -15.90 -2.07 -4.71
CA CYS A 183 -14.46 -2.26 -4.93
C CYS A 183 -14.08 -2.02 -6.40
N ALA A 184 -14.88 -2.49 -7.37
CA ALA A 184 -14.66 -2.22 -8.79
C ALA A 184 -14.68 -0.72 -9.11
N GLU A 185 -15.63 0.04 -8.56
CA GLU A 185 -15.67 1.50 -8.74
C GLU A 185 -14.48 2.21 -8.09
N ARG A 186 -13.99 1.70 -6.95
CA ARG A 186 -12.78 2.22 -6.31
C ARG A 186 -11.54 2.01 -7.17
N ILE A 187 -11.41 0.83 -7.78
CA ILE A 187 -10.31 0.53 -8.71
C ILE A 187 -10.34 1.49 -9.90
N LYS A 188 -11.49 1.67 -10.56
CA LYS A 188 -11.62 2.61 -11.68
C LYS A 188 -11.16 4.02 -11.33
N LYS A 189 -11.55 4.52 -10.14
CA LYS A 189 -11.13 5.85 -9.67
C LYS A 189 -9.63 5.95 -9.45
N ALA A 190 -9.02 4.93 -8.86
CA ALA A 190 -7.57 4.90 -8.62
C ALA A 190 -6.78 4.74 -9.94
N GLU A 191 -7.26 3.92 -10.88
CA GLU A 191 -6.69 3.79 -12.22
C GLU A 191 -6.74 5.13 -12.99
N ALA A 192 -7.85 5.86 -12.91
CA ALA A 192 -7.96 7.18 -13.52
C ALA A 192 -6.97 8.20 -12.93
N ALA A 193 -6.47 7.97 -11.70
CA ALA A 193 -5.41 8.75 -11.07
C ALA A 193 -3.99 8.23 -11.37
N GLY A 194 -3.87 7.19 -12.20
CA GLY A 194 -2.59 6.64 -12.64
C GLY A 194 -2.12 5.40 -11.86
N MET A 195 -2.96 4.75 -11.06
CA MET A 195 -2.62 3.48 -10.43
C MET A 195 -2.63 2.35 -11.48
N GLU A 196 -1.53 1.62 -11.57
CA GLU A 196 -1.37 0.51 -12.52
C GLU A 196 -1.38 -0.85 -11.82
N HIS A 197 -0.74 -0.94 -10.65
CA HIS A 197 -0.57 -2.19 -9.92
C HIS A 197 -1.04 -2.09 -8.48
N LEU A 198 -1.75 -3.12 -8.03
CA LEU A 198 -2.16 -3.32 -6.64
C LEU A 198 -1.49 -4.55 -6.04
N TYR A 199 -0.97 -4.41 -4.86
CA TYR A 199 -0.60 -5.52 -3.99
C TYR A 199 -1.70 -5.71 -2.95
N LEU A 200 -2.51 -6.76 -3.11
CA LEU A 200 -3.67 -7.02 -2.26
C LEU A 200 -3.23 -7.67 -0.95
N MET A 201 -3.59 -7.06 0.17
CA MET A 201 -3.36 -7.58 1.52
C MET A 201 -4.73 -7.88 2.16
N THR A 202 -4.99 -9.14 2.44
CA THR A 202 -6.25 -9.56 3.05
C THR A 202 -6.19 -9.44 4.58
N ASP A 203 -7.37 -9.46 5.21
CA ASP A 203 -7.52 -9.46 6.67
C ASP A 203 -7.09 -10.79 7.31
N GLN A 204 -7.04 -11.86 6.54
CA GLN A 204 -6.72 -13.20 7.04
C GLN A 204 -5.25 -13.53 6.79
N THR A 205 -4.46 -13.55 7.86
CA THR A 205 -3.02 -13.81 7.79
C THR A 205 -2.69 -15.29 7.66
N TYR A 206 -3.56 -16.19 8.12
CA TYR A 206 -3.30 -17.63 8.22
C TYR A 206 -4.17 -18.49 7.31
N GLU A 207 -5.08 -17.87 6.58
CA GLU A 207 -5.97 -18.55 5.64
C GLU A 207 -5.72 -18.04 4.21
N PHE A 208 -5.93 -18.93 3.24
CA PHE A 208 -5.82 -18.52 1.86
C PHE A 208 -7.04 -17.70 1.45
N ALA A 209 -6.82 -16.56 0.82
CA ALA A 209 -7.85 -15.55 0.47
C ALA A 209 -8.81 -16.02 -0.64
N THR A 210 -9.43 -17.18 -0.47
CA THR A 210 -10.30 -17.81 -1.47
C THR A 210 -11.53 -16.97 -1.80
N GLY A 211 -12.10 -16.28 -0.79
CA GLY A 211 -13.26 -15.41 -0.95
C GLY A 211 -12.95 -14.20 -1.82
N GLU A 212 -11.86 -13.50 -1.51
CA GLU A 212 -11.39 -12.34 -2.26
C GLU A 212 -11.01 -12.72 -3.70
N LEU A 213 -10.29 -13.83 -3.88
CA LEU A 213 -9.94 -14.33 -5.21
C LEU A 213 -11.18 -14.67 -6.05
N ALA A 214 -12.19 -15.31 -5.44
CA ALA A 214 -13.45 -15.58 -6.10
C ALA A 214 -14.19 -14.29 -6.47
N ALA A 215 -14.25 -13.32 -5.57
CA ALA A 215 -14.87 -12.01 -5.81
C ALA A 215 -14.18 -11.26 -6.96
N PHE A 216 -12.85 -11.27 -7.00
CA PHE A 216 -12.11 -10.67 -8.13
C PHE A 216 -12.40 -11.38 -9.43
N ARG A 217 -12.34 -12.72 -9.47
CA ARG A 217 -12.56 -13.52 -10.68
C ARG A 217 -13.98 -13.36 -11.23
N ASP A 218 -14.98 -13.43 -10.36
CA ASP A 218 -16.37 -13.65 -10.77
C ASP A 218 -17.19 -12.35 -10.81
N LYS A 219 -16.78 -11.31 -10.09
CA LYS A 219 -17.53 -10.05 -9.98
C LYS A 219 -16.68 -8.82 -10.38
N ILE A 220 -15.49 -8.62 -9.79
CA ILE A 220 -14.72 -7.39 -9.96
C ILE A 220 -14.11 -7.29 -11.36
N PHE A 221 -13.37 -8.30 -11.83
CA PHE A 221 -12.79 -8.26 -13.18
C PHE A 221 -13.84 -8.11 -14.28
N PRO A 222 -14.98 -8.82 -14.26
CA PRO A 222 -16.07 -8.56 -15.20
C PRO A 222 -16.60 -7.12 -15.14
N ALA A 223 -16.79 -6.54 -13.95
CA ALA A 223 -17.24 -5.16 -13.78
C ALA A 223 -16.23 -4.11 -14.29
N LEU A 224 -14.94 -4.47 -14.35
CA LEU A 224 -13.87 -3.68 -14.95
C LEU A 224 -13.73 -3.89 -16.47
N GLY A 225 -14.57 -4.74 -17.08
CA GLY A 225 -14.45 -5.10 -18.49
C GLY A 225 -13.27 -6.01 -18.80
N ARG A 226 -12.66 -6.61 -17.77
CA ARG A 226 -11.54 -7.54 -17.90
C ARG A 226 -12.08 -8.96 -17.98
N SER A 227 -12.12 -9.53 -19.18
CA SER A 227 -12.46 -10.95 -19.38
C SER A 227 -11.34 -11.82 -18.82
N LYS A 228 -11.70 -13.07 -18.40
CA LYS A 228 -10.72 -14.10 -18.03
C LYS A 228 -9.64 -14.18 -19.10
N GLN A 229 -8.40 -13.77 -18.79
CA GLN A 229 -7.29 -14.24 -19.59
C GLN A 229 -7.16 -15.74 -19.33
N PRO A 230 -7.17 -16.58 -20.37
CA PRO A 230 -6.84 -17.99 -20.19
C PRO A 230 -5.42 -18.07 -19.61
N ALA A 231 -5.26 -18.91 -18.58
CA ALA A 231 -3.97 -19.21 -17.97
C ALA A 231 -3.01 -19.85 -18.97
#